data_e4345afeb7b44cce0fffa71173c6f0c6
#
_entry.id   e4345afeb7b44cce0fffa71173c6f0c6
#
_cell.length_a   1.000
_cell.length_b   1.000
_cell.length_c   1.000
_cell.angle_alpha   90.00
_cell.angle_beta   90.00
_cell.angle_gamma   90.00
#
_symmetry.space_group_name_H-M   'P 1'
#
loop_
_entity.id
_entity.type
_entity.pdbx_description
1 polymer ?
#
loop_
_entity_poly.entity_id
_entity_poly.type
_entity_poly.pdbx_seq_one_letter_code
_entity_poly.pdbx_strand_id
1 'polypeptide(L)'
;MKRVCVYIDGFNVFHAIKKAFWKKYFWLNYKQLAREYLQHWEILEQVYYFSAFFYSDAEGVERHKEYVRALQKKGIKIILGKYQKRDTKFDKKRNPIISVSYWKDTQTEKSEIQKLPVPDILAYNKFEEKRTDVNMAIQIVIDGLLDKYDKAIIITGDSDIAPAIEAIKRLKGKEFASVVPIWWKGRTISHVCWNKIEMKESHLSNAQFSEIMGAIEKPEWWE
;
A
#
# COMPACT_ATOMS: atom_id res chain seq x y z
N MET A 1 7.87 18.39 -21.66
CA MET A 1 6.89 17.80 -20.73
C MET A 1 7.67 17.25 -19.53
N LYS A 2 7.15 17.43 -18.33
CA LYS A 2 7.81 16.97 -17.09
C LYS A 2 7.56 15.46 -16.92
N ARG A 3 8.62 14.67 -16.76
CA ARG A 3 8.56 13.21 -16.56
C ARG A 3 8.18 12.91 -15.13
N VAL A 4 7.18 12.05 -14.94
CA VAL A 4 6.66 11.68 -13.61
C VAL A 4 6.76 10.17 -13.40
N CYS A 5 7.43 9.74 -12.33
CA CYS A 5 7.35 8.38 -11.80
C CYS A 5 6.43 8.34 -10.58
N VAL A 6 5.66 7.25 -10.46
CA VAL A 6 4.72 7.04 -9.35
C VAL A 6 5.10 5.80 -8.57
N TYR A 7 5.24 5.94 -7.26
CA TYR A 7 5.67 4.88 -6.33
C TYR A 7 4.52 4.60 -5.36
N ILE A 8 4.03 3.37 -5.34
CA ILE A 8 2.78 3.01 -4.66
C ILE A 8 3.06 1.93 -3.61
N ASP A 9 2.81 2.29 -2.36
CA ASP A 9 2.74 1.33 -1.27
C ASP A 9 1.41 0.59 -1.32
N GLY A 10 1.45 -0.64 -1.82
CA GLY A 10 0.26 -1.46 -2.01
C GLY A 10 -0.47 -1.79 -0.72
N PHE A 11 0.25 -2.00 0.38
CA PHE A 11 -0.35 -2.29 1.68
C PHE A 11 -1.06 -1.06 2.26
N ASN A 12 -0.42 0.10 2.20
CA ASN A 12 -1.04 1.33 2.68
C ASN A 12 -2.35 1.63 1.95
N VAL A 13 -2.36 1.49 0.62
CA VAL A 13 -3.58 1.70 -0.19
C VAL A 13 -4.63 0.63 0.12
N PHE A 14 -4.24 -0.66 0.15
CA PHE A 14 -5.16 -1.76 0.46
C PHE A 14 -5.82 -1.57 1.83
N HIS A 15 -5.03 -1.29 2.87
CA HIS A 15 -5.56 -1.08 4.21
C HIS A 15 -6.44 0.17 4.32
N ALA A 16 -6.13 1.21 3.58
CA ALA A 16 -6.95 2.42 3.53
C ALA A 16 -8.33 2.14 2.90
N ILE A 17 -8.37 1.45 1.76
CA ILE A 17 -9.61 1.03 1.09
C ILE A 17 -10.42 0.09 2.00
N LYS A 18 -9.77 -0.90 2.62
CA LYS A 18 -10.40 -1.83 3.56
C LYS A 18 -11.02 -1.10 4.75
N LYS A 19 -10.28 -0.16 5.34
CA LYS A 19 -10.74 0.63 6.49
C LYS A 19 -11.90 1.57 6.15
N ALA A 20 -11.96 2.04 4.92
CA ALA A 20 -13.06 2.85 4.41
C ALA A 20 -14.32 2.02 4.08
N PHE A 21 -14.27 0.69 4.22
CA PHE A 21 -15.32 -0.24 3.78
C PHE A 21 -15.62 -0.18 2.28
N TRP A 22 -14.66 0.22 1.46
CA TRP A 22 -14.78 0.38 0.02
C TRP A 22 -14.20 -0.80 -0.77
N LYS A 23 -14.47 -2.02 -0.33
CA LYS A 23 -13.96 -3.27 -0.94
C LYS A 23 -14.21 -3.34 -2.46
N LYS A 24 -15.31 -2.76 -2.95
CA LYS A 24 -15.64 -2.65 -4.38
C LYS A 24 -14.52 -2.01 -5.24
N TYR A 25 -13.58 -1.30 -4.61
CA TYR A 25 -12.45 -0.67 -5.30
C TYR A 25 -11.13 -1.45 -5.22
N PHE A 26 -11.11 -2.68 -4.76
CA PHE A 26 -9.88 -3.47 -4.72
C PHE A 26 -9.33 -3.83 -6.10
N TRP A 27 -10.17 -3.83 -7.17
CA TRP A 27 -9.75 -4.09 -8.54
C TRP A 27 -9.17 -2.84 -9.21
N LEU A 28 -8.22 -2.19 -8.52
CA LEU A 28 -7.70 -0.85 -8.84
C LEU A 28 -6.60 -0.90 -9.90
N ASN A 29 -6.77 -0.14 -10.96
CA ASN A 29 -5.76 0.10 -11.98
C ASN A 29 -4.84 1.26 -11.55
N TYR A 30 -3.74 0.96 -10.94
CA TYR A 30 -2.81 2.00 -10.46
C TYR A 30 -2.21 2.87 -11.56
N LYS A 31 -2.15 2.41 -12.81
CA LYS A 31 -1.72 3.25 -13.92
C LYS A 31 -2.77 4.33 -14.24
N GLN A 32 -4.05 3.97 -14.16
CA GLN A 32 -5.13 4.94 -14.30
C GLN A 32 -5.20 5.88 -13.09
N LEU A 33 -5.08 5.34 -11.89
CA LEU A 33 -5.01 6.15 -10.67
C LEU A 33 -3.86 7.17 -10.70
N ALA A 34 -2.70 6.76 -11.18
CA ALA A 34 -1.55 7.65 -11.32
C ALA A 34 -1.87 8.84 -12.24
N ARG A 35 -2.63 8.62 -13.31
CA ARG A 35 -3.03 9.68 -14.25
C ARG A 35 -3.96 10.71 -13.63
N GLU A 36 -4.80 10.34 -12.66
CA GLU A 36 -5.67 11.28 -11.93
C GLU A 36 -4.87 12.35 -11.15
N TYR A 37 -3.59 12.11 -10.88
CA TYR A 37 -2.73 13.02 -10.13
C TYR A 37 -1.75 13.81 -11.00
N LEU A 38 -1.75 13.59 -12.32
CA LEU A 38 -0.90 14.32 -13.25
C LEU A 38 -1.51 15.66 -13.66
N GLN A 39 -0.65 16.63 -13.91
CA GLN A 39 -1.01 17.88 -14.56
C GLN A 39 -0.92 17.70 -16.09
N HIS A 40 -1.59 18.58 -16.86
CA HIS A 40 -1.64 18.48 -18.32
C HIS A 40 -0.28 18.63 -19.03
N TRP A 41 0.72 19.19 -18.35
CA TRP A 41 2.11 19.30 -18.84
C TRP A 41 3.03 18.16 -18.36
N GLU A 42 2.49 17.19 -17.62
CA GLU A 42 3.22 16.06 -17.08
C GLU A 42 2.97 14.79 -17.91
N ILE A 43 3.99 13.93 -18.03
CA ILE A 43 3.91 12.65 -18.70
C ILE A 43 4.25 11.54 -17.70
N LEU A 44 3.42 10.49 -17.66
CA LEU A 44 3.65 9.32 -16.83
C LEU A 44 4.75 8.45 -17.45
N GLU A 45 5.91 8.42 -16.81
CA GLU A 45 7.05 7.63 -17.24
C GLU A 45 6.94 6.18 -16.75
N GLN A 46 6.74 6.00 -15.44
CA GLN A 46 6.65 4.67 -14.83
C GLN A 46 5.78 4.67 -13.58
N VAL A 47 5.11 3.54 -13.35
CA VAL A 47 4.43 3.22 -12.10
C VAL A 47 5.11 2.01 -11.45
N TYR A 48 5.46 2.13 -10.20
CA TYR A 48 5.99 1.06 -9.36
C TYR A 48 4.97 0.71 -8.27
N TYR A 49 4.76 -0.59 -8.08
CA TYR A 49 3.90 -1.13 -7.04
C TYR A 49 4.73 -1.99 -6.09
N PHE A 50 4.74 -1.62 -4.82
CA PHE A 50 5.47 -2.30 -3.76
C PHE A 50 4.48 -3.06 -2.88
N SER A 51 4.75 -4.35 -2.64
CA SER A 51 3.90 -5.23 -1.83
C SER A 51 4.66 -6.48 -1.42
N ALA A 52 4.00 -7.44 -0.75
CA ALA A 52 4.54 -8.76 -0.44
C ALA A 52 3.41 -9.79 -0.38
N PHE A 53 3.68 -11.05 -0.73
CA PHE A 53 2.69 -12.13 -0.62
C PHE A 53 2.65 -12.69 0.80
N PHE A 54 1.45 -12.75 1.38
CA PHE A 54 1.22 -13.31 2.70
C PHE A 54 0.93 -14.82 2.61
N TYR A 55 1.95 -15.65 2.55
CA TYR A 55 1.84 -17.10 2.29
C TYR A 55 1.11 -17.91 3.35
N SER A 56 0.74 -17.35 4.49
CA SER A 56 -0.10 -18.02 5.49
C SER A 56 -1.60 -18.03 5.14
N ASP A 57 -2.00 -17.29 4.13
CA ASP A 57 -3.34 -17.27 3.56
C ASP A 57 -3.24 -17.68 2.09
N ALA A 58 -3.46 -18.97 1.80
CA ALA A 58 -3.27 -19.53 0.47
C ALA A 58 -4.22 -18.91 -0.56
N GLU A 59 -5.49 -18.72 -0.20
CA GLU A 59 -6.47 -18.09 -1.10
C GLU A 59 -6.13 -16.61 -1.32
N GLY A 60 -5.79 -15.89 -0.26
CA GLY A 60 -5.39 -14.49 -0.35
C GLY A 60 -4.14 -14.29 -1.21
N VAL A 61 -3.19 -15.24 -1.17
CA VAL A 61 -2.00 -15.21 -2.03
C VAL A 61 -2.38 -15.39 -3.50
N GLU A 62 -3.23 -16.36 -3.84
CA GLU A 62 -3.64 -16.57 -5.24
C GLU A 62 -4.41 -15.34 -5.78
N ARG A 63 -5.30 -14.77 -4.98
CA ARG A 63 -5.98 -13.49 -5.30
C ARG A 63 -4.98 -12.38 -5.59
N HIS A 64 -3.99 -12.22 -4.70
CA HIS A 64 -2.98 -11.18 -4.86
C HIS A 64 -2.08 -11.43 -6.08
N LYS A 65 -1.76 -12.68 -6.40
CA LYS A 65 -1.03 -13.03 -7.62
C LYS A 65 -1.80 -12.66 -8.88
N GLU A 66 -3.09 -12.94 -8.95
CA GLU A 66 -3.95 -12.53 -10.08
C GLU A 66 -3.97 -11.02 -10.23
N TYR A 67 -4.11 -10.29 -9.13
CA TYR A 67 -4.04 -8.84 -9.15
C TYR A 67 -2.69 -8.32 -9.65
N VAL A 68 -1.59 -8.89 -9.16
CA VAL A 68 -0.24 -8.55 -9.63
C VAL A 68 -0.08 -8.81 -11.12
N ARG A 69 -0.61 -9.92 -11.65
CA ARG A 69 -0.63 -10.20 -13.10
C ARG A 69 -1.39 -9.12 -13.88
N ALA A 70 -2.54 -8.67 -13.36
CA ALA A 70 -3.32 -7.59 -13.96
C ALA A 70 -2.52 -6.28 -14.02
N LEU A 71 -1.84 -5.93 -12.93
CA LEU A 71 -0.97 -4.75 -12.85
C LEU A 71 0.21 -4.83 -13.84
N GLN A 72 0.88 -5.98 -13.90
CA GLN A 72 1.99 -6.22 -14.84
C GLN A 72 1.55 -6.08 -16.29
N LYS A 73 0.37 -6.58 -16.65
CA LYS A 73 -0.21 -6.46 -18.00
C LYS A 73 -0.43 -5.00 -18.42
N LYS A 74 -0.59 -4.07 -17.46
CA LYS A 74 -0.66 -2.62 -17.71
C LYS A 74 0.71 -1.94 -17.72
N GLY A 75 1.81 -2.70 -17.59
CA GLY A 75 3.17 -2.17 -17.59
C GLY A 75 3.60 -1.56 -16.26
N ILE A 76 2.93 -1.91 -15.17
CA ILE A 76 3.33 -1.52 -13.81
C ILE A 76 4.48 -2.42 -13.36
N LYS A 77 5.54 -1.83 -12.85
CA LYS A 77 6.67 -2.57 -12.27
C LYS A 77 6.36 -3.00 -10.86
N ILE A 78 6.43 -4.31 -10.63
CA ILE A 78 6.15 -4.91 -9.32
C ILE A 78 7.46 -5.17 -8.59
N ILE A 79 7.55 -4.70 -7.35
CA ILE A 79 8.70 -4.95 -6.48
C ILE A 79 8.17 -5.54 -5.18
N LEU A 80 8.54 -6.80 -4.94
CA LEU A 80 8.03 -7.54 -3.79
C LEU A 80 9.03 -7.53 -2.63
N GLY A 81 8.52 -7.23 -1.46
CA GLY A 81 9.12 -7.55 -0.18
C GLY A 81 8.89 -9.02 0.20
N LYS A 82 8.90 -9.30 1.47
CA LYS A 82 8.60 -10.62 2.02
C LYS A 82 7.89 -10.54 3.35
N TYR A 83 7.10 -11.55 3.68
CA TYR A 83 6.64 -11.79 5.04
C TYR A 83 7.64 -12.67 5.81
N GLN A 84 7.86 -12.32 7.06
CA GLN A 84 8.67 -13.09 7.99
C GLN A 84 7.82 -13.48 9.19
N LYS A 85 7.79 -14.79 9.46
CA LYS A 85 7.20 -15.32 10.68
C LYS A 85 8.14 -15.02 11.86
N ARG A 86 7.57 -14.49 12.94
CA ARG A 86 8.25 -14.31 14.22
C ARG A 86 7.47 -14.99 15.31
N ASP A 87 8.18 -15.79 16.11
CA ASP A 87 7.64 -16.32 17.36
C ASP A 87 7.65 -15.18 18.38
N THR A 88 6.48 -14.80 18.84
CA THR A 88 6.31 -13.70 19.79
C THR A 88 5.70 -14.26 21.06
N LYS A 89 6.25 -13.82 22.20
CA LYS A 89 5.69 -14.12 23.51
C LYS A 89 5.02 -12.87 24.06
N PHE A 90 3.82 -13.03 24.50
CA PHE A 90 3.08 -12.02 25.24
C PHE A 90 3.24 -12.33 26.73
N ASP A 91 3.61 -11.34 27.52
CA ASP A 91 3.71 -11.42 28.98
C ASP A 91 2.69 -10.44 29.58
N LYS A 92 1.69 -10.96 30.28
CA LYS A 92 0.62 -10.18 30.91
C LYS A 92 1.13 -9.20 31.95
N LYS A 93 2.25 -9.52 32.64
CA LYS A 93 2.85 -8.63 33.62
C LYS A 93 3.43 -7.36 32.99
N ARG A 94 3.93 -7.47 31.76
CA ARG A 94 4.49 -6.33 31.00
C ARG A 94 3.44 -5.56 30.20
N ASN A 95 2.31 -6.21 29.89
CA ASN A 95 1.23 -5.61 29.11
C ASN A 95 -0.13 -5.96 29.74
N PRO A 96 -0.55 -5.26 30.80
CA PRO A 96 -1.72 -5.64 31.60
C PRO A 96 -3.07 -5.45 30.86
N ILE A 97 -3.09 -4.78 29.72
CA ILE A 97 -4.32 -4.53 28.96
C ILE A 97 -4.25 -5.27 27.64
N ILE A 98 -4.98 -6.38 27.51
CA ILE A 98 -5.23 -7.01 26.21
C ILE A 98 -6.74 -6.99 25.97
N SER A 99 -7.12 -6.31 24.90
CA SER A 99 -8.35 -6.63 24.19
C SER A 99 -7.99 -7.54 23.01
N VAL A 100 -8.33 -8.80 23.06
CA VAL A 100 -8.27 -9.67 21.89
C VAL A 100 -9.55 -9.43 21.11
N SER A 101 -9.50 -8.60 20.10
CA SER A 101 -10.57 -8.50 19.10
C SER A 101 -10.22 -9.44 17.96
N TYR A 102 -10.96 -10.52 17.80
CA TYR A 102 -10.93 -11.27 16.56
C TYR A 102 -12.16 -10.94 15.73
N TRP A 103 -11.96 -10.79 14.44
CA TRP A 103 -13.04 -10.55 13.49
C TRP A 103 -13.67 -11.89 13.13
N LYS A 104 -14.92 -12.09 13.54
CA LYS A 104 -15.75 -13.15 13.00
C LYS A 104 -16.43 -12.56 11.76
N ASP A 105 -16.13 -13.10 10.60
CA ASP A 105 -16.73 -12.70 9.33
C ASP A 105 -18.15 -13.30 9.26
N THR A 106 -19.12 -12.62 9.87
CA THR A 106 -20.55 -12.92 9.70
C THR A 106 -21.29 -11.59 9.57
N GLN A 107 -22.02 -11.47 8.51
CA GLN A 107 -22.75 -10.25 8.09
C GLN A 107 -23.89 -9.80 9.02
N THR A 108 -24.05 -10.39 10.17
CA THR A 108 -25.08 -10.02 11.15
C THR A 108 -24.62 -10.49 12.52
N GLU A 109 -24.13 -9.57 13.35
CA GLU A 109 -24.34 -9.54 14.79
C GLU A 109 -23.33 -8.63 15.48
N LYS A 110 -23.79 -7.78 16.39
CA LYS A 110 -22.99 -6.96 17.29
C LYS A 110 -22.01 -7.88 18.03
N SER A 111 -20.71 -7.69 17.85
CA SER A 111 -19.68 -8.45 18.53
C SER A 111 -19.73 -8.14 20.03
N GLU A 112 -20.20 -9.04 20.83
CA GLU A 112 -19.93 -9.07 22.26
C GLU A 112 -18.44 -9.40 22.45
N ILE A 113 -17.72 -8.50 23.11
CA ILE A 113 -16.34 -8.74 23.52
C ILE A 113 -16.37 -9.75 24.66
N GLN A 114 -16.22 -11.04 24.36
CA GLN A 114 -15.99 -12.05 25.38
C GLN A 114 -14.58 -11.85 25.97
N LYS A 115 -14.51 -11.49 27.23
CA LYS A 115 -13.27 -11.48 28.00
C LYS A 115 -12.86 -12.93 28.28
N LEU A 116 -12.08 -13.52 27.39
CA LEU A 116 -11.47 -14.82 27.63
C LEU A 116 -10.33 -14.68 28.68
N PRO A 117 -10.18 -15.65 29.61
CA PRO A 117 -9.02 -15.67 30.48
C PRO A 117 -7.75 -15.82 29.64
N VAL A 118 -6.91 -14.81 29.66
CA VAL A 118 -5.64 -14.81 28.94
C VAL A 118 -4.57 -15.41 29.86
N PRO A 119 -3.82 -16.44 29.43
CA PRO A 119 -2.72 -16.99 30.21
C PRO A 119 -1.66 -15.92 30.47
N ASP A 120 -0.89 -16.06 31.55
CA ASP A 120 0.13 -15.09 31.94
C ASP A 120 1.21 -14.92 30.87
N ILE A 121 1.46 -15.98 30.10
CA ILE A 121 2.34 -15.98 28.92
C ILE A 121 1.59 -16.65 27.76
N LEU A 122 1.44 -15.90 26.68
CA LEU A 122 0.88 -16.40 25.43
C LEU A 122 1.97 -16.37 24.35
N ALA A 123 2.35 -17.52 23.83
CA ALA A 123 3.21 -17.63 22.65
C ALA A 123 2.34 -17.65 21.39
N TYR A 124 2.64 -16.77 20.43
CA TYR A 124 1.94 -16.72 19.15
C TYR A 124 2.87 -16.36 18.00
N ASN A 125 2.48 -16.79 16.82
CA ASN A 125 3.18 -16.44 15.60
C ASN A 125 2.70 -15.08 15.09
N LYS A 126 3.63 -14.13 14.98
CA LYS A 126 3.38 -12.85 14.33
C LYS A 126 4.02 -12.89 12.94
N PHE A 127 3.28 -12.46 11.93
CA PHE A 127 3.81 -12.27 10.60
C PHE A 127 4.06 -10.77 10.39
N GLU A 128 5.28 -10.43 10.05
CA GLU A 128 5.66 -9.04 9.77
C GLU A 128 6.09 -8.92 8.31
N GLU A 129 5.56 -7.94 7.64
CA GLU A 129 6.03 -7.52 6.34
C GLU A 129 7.42 -6.88 6.48
N LYS A 130 8.31 -7.16 5.55
CA LYS A 130 9.70 -6.69 5.53
C LYS A 130 10.14 -6.33 4.12
N ARG A 131 10.97 -5.30 4.02
CA ARG A 131 11.68 -4.82 2.83
C ARG A 131 10.85 -3.94 1.89
N THR A 132 9.53 -3.84 2.00
CA THR A 132 8.72 -3.07 1.06
C THR A 132 9.13 -1.60 1.08
N ASP A 133 9.19 -0.97 2.26
CA ASP A 133 9.59 0.43 2.42
C ASP A 133 11.03 0.68 2.00
N VAL A 134 11.93 -0.24 2.40
CA VAL A 134 13.34 -0.17 1.99
C VAL A 134 13.49 -0.27 0.47
N ASN A 135 12.78 -1.19 -0.17
CA ASN A 135 12.77 -1.34 -1.62
C ASN A 135 12.23 -0.08 -2.31
N MET A 136 11.17 0.52 -1.76
CA MET A 136 10.60 1.77 -2.27
C MET A 136 11.61 2.92 -2.14
N ALA A 137 12.21 3.10 -0.96
CA ALA A 137 13.22 4.12 -0.71
C ALA A 137 14.41 3.98 -1.66
N ILE A 138 14.94 2.76 -1.82
CA ILE A 138 16.06 2.48 -2.73
C ILE A 138 15.66 2.77 -4.18
N GLN A 139 14.48 2.36 -4.64
CA GLN A 139 14.04 2.59 -6.01
C GLN A 139 13.88 4.08 -6.32
N ILE A 140 13.32 4.86 -5.40
CA ILE A 140 13.22 6.33 -5.50
C ILE A 140 14.61 6.95 -5.68
N VAL A 141 15.58 6.52 -4.86
CA VAL A 141 16.95 7.02 -4.92
C VAL A 141 17.64 6.66 -6.23
N ILE A 142 17.57 5.39 -6.63
CA ILE A 142 18.18 4.92 -7.89
C ILE A 142 17.60 5.68 -9.08
N ASP A 143 16.30 5.78 -9.19
CA ASP A 143 15.64 6.45 -10.32
C ASP A 143 15.93 7.95 -10.34
N GLY A 144 16.01 8.58 -9.18
CA GLY A 144 16.41 9.98 -9.06
C GLY A 144 17.85 10.24 -9.46
N LEU A 145 18.79 9.38 -9.05
CA LEU A 145 20.22 9.47 -9.43
C LEU A 145 20.43 9.24 -10.92
N LEU A 146 19.69 8.30 -11.50
CA LEU A 146 19.73 7.95 -12.93
C LEU A 146 18.89 8.90 -13.81
N ASP A 147 18.37 9.99 -13.24
CA ASP A 147 17.56 11.00 -13.94
C ASP A 147 16.34 10.43 -14.70
N LYS A 148 15.65 9.43 -14.14
CA LYS A 148 14.48 8.82 -14.77
C LYS A 148 13.21 9.63 -14.62
N TYR A 149 13.15 10.59 -13.72
CA TYR A 149 12.01 11.47 -13.50
C TYR A 149 12.46 12.90 -13.16
N ASP A 150 11.58 13.83 -13.39
CA ASP A 150 11.71 15.22 -12.94
C ASP A 150 10.89 15.44 -11.67
N LYS A 151 9.76 14.71 -11.54
CA LYS A 151 8.89 14.69 -10.37
C LYS A 151 8.54 13.24 -9.99
N ALA A 152 8.51 12.95 -8.70
CA ALA A 152 7.97 11.70 -8.17
C ALA A 152 6.68 11.95 -7.40
N ILE A 153 5.67 11.09 -7.62
CA ILE A 153 4.45 11.03 -6.82
C ILE A 153 4.52 9.77 -5.95
N ILE A 154 4.42 9.96 -4.64
CA ILE A 154 4.54 8.90 -3.65
C ILE A 154 3.17 8.67 -3.02
N ILE A 155 2.63 7.45 -3.18
CA ILE A 155 1.33 7.06 -2.62
C ILE A 155 1.58 6.15 -1.42
N THR A 156 1.68 6.75 -0.24
CA THR A 156 1.82 6.06 1.05
C THR A 156 1.37 6.95 2.20
N GLY A 157 1.02 6.33 3.31
CA GLY A 157 0.83 7.02 4.60
C GLY A 157 2.09 7.00 5.46
N ASP A 158 3.09 6.19 5.11
CA ASP A 158 4.30 6.00 5.92
C ASP A 158 5.29 7.15 5.75
N SER A 159 5.95 7.50 6.84
CA SER A 159 7.00 8.55 6.89
C SER A 159 8.43 8.00 6.78
N ASP A 160 8.62 6.68 6.86
CA ASP A 160 9.95 6.07 6.94
C ASP A 160 10.77 6.22 5.65
N ILE A 161 10.10 6.54 4.52
CA ILE A 161 10.78 6.86 3.26
C ILE A 161 11.20 8.32 3.12
N ALA A 162 10.85 9.20 4.09
CA ALA A 162 11.20 10.62 4.04
C ALA A 162 12.70 10.88 3.83
N PRO A 163 13.63 10.16 4.50
CA PRO A 163 15.06 10.36 4.29
C PRO A 163 15.53 10.15 2.83
N ALA A 164 14.92 9.20 2.12
CA ALA A 164 15.23 8.95 0.70
C ALA A 164 14.80 10.13 -0.19
N ILE A 165 13.62 10.68 0.09
CA ILE A 165 13.10 11.87 -0.61
C ILE A 165 14.02 13.07 -0.38
N GLU A 166 14.36 13.34 0.88
CA GLU A 166 15.25 14.45 1.25
C GLU A 166 16.62 14.33 0.59
N ALA A 167 17.19 13.11 0.57
CA ALA A 167 18.47 12.87 -0.08
C ALA A 167 18.44 13.23 -1.58
N ILE A 168 17.41 12.80 -2.31
CA ILE A 168 17.30 13.09 -3.75
C ILE A 168 16.94 14.56 -4.03
N LYS A 169 16.12 15.18 -3.20
CA LYS A 169 15.87 16.64 -3.30
C LYS A 169 17.20 17.41 -3.19
N ARG A 170 18.02 17.08 -2.20
CA ARG A 170 19.31 17.75 -1.97
C ARG A 170 20.30 17.48 -3.09
N LEU A 171 20.40 16.24 -3.58
CA LEU A 171 21.43 15.83 -4.55
C LEU A 171 21.07 16.19 -6.00
N LYS A 172 19.79 16.20 -6.36
CA LYS A 172 19.31 16.29 -7.74
C LYS A 172 18.22 17.34 -7.97
N GLY A 173 17.75 18.02 -6.92
CA GLY A 173 16.71 19.04 -7.03
C GLY A 173 15.37 18.52 -7.56
N LYS A 174 15.08 17.21 -7.42
CA LYS A 174 13.84 16.60 -7.92
C LYS A 174 12.63 17.04 -7.11
N GLU A 175 11.49 17.13 -7.79
CA GLU A 175 10.22 17.47 -7.16
C GLU A 175 9.52 16.23 -6.61
N PHE A 176 8.79 16.40 -5.50
CA PHE A 176 8.02 15.33 -4.87
C PHE A 176 6.62 15.81 -4.51
N ALA A 177 5.62 14.97 -4.81
CA ALA A 177 4.26 15.11 -4.33
C ALA A 177 3.88 13.85 -3.53
N SER A 178 3.17 14.04 -2.42
CA SER A 178 2.61 12.94 -1.65
C SER A 178 1.12 12.78 -1.93
N VAL A 179 0.68 11.55 -2.16
CA VAL A 179 -0.74 11.19 -2.16
C VAL A 179 -1.00 10.40 -0.88
N VAL A 180 -1.78 10.99 0.01
CA VAL A 180 -2.10 10.38 1.30
C VAL A 180 -3.34 9.50 1.13
N PRO A 181 -3.26 8.20 1.46
CA PRO A 181 -4.41 7.31 1.43
C PRO A 181 -5.53 7.80 2.35
N ILE A 182 -6.77 7.44 2.01
CA ILE A 182 -7.97 7.83 2.74
C ILE A 182 -7.90 7.37 4.20
N TRP A 183 -8.41 8.20 5.11
CA TRP A 183 -8.46 7.92 6.56
C TRP A 183 -7.10 7.76 7.25
N TRP A 184 -6.01 8.10 6.59
CA TRP A 184 -4.71 8.10 7.24
C TRP A 184 -4.59 9.25 8.24
N LYS A 185 -4.39 8.93 9.53
CA LYS A 185 -4.28 9.92 10.63
C LYS A 185 -2.86 10.07 11.18
N GLY A 186 -1.90 9.30 10.67
CA GLY A 186 -0.52 9.33 11.14
C GLY A 186 0.30 10.48 10.54
N ARG A 187 1.56 10.57 10.97
CA ARG A 187 2.56 11.41 10.29
C ARG A 187 2.72 10.89 8.86
N THR A 188 2.83 11.80 7.92
CA THR A 188 2.97 11.47 6.50
C THR A 188 4.23 12.13 5.94
N ILE A 189 4.67 11.67 4.78
CA ILE A 189 5.78 12.29 4.03
C ILE A 189 5.47 13.68 3.49
N SER A 190 4.26 14.19 3.72
CA SER A 190 3.84 15.48 3.18
C SER A 190 4.69 16.67 3.63
N HIS A 191 5.37 16.56 4.77
CA HIS A 191 6.28 17.60 5.25
C HIS A 191 7.57 17.72 4.42
N VAL A 192 7.96 16.66 3.71
CA VAL A 192 9.13 16.66 2.80
C VAL A 192 8.74 16.80 1.32
N CYS A 193 7.45 16.78 1.00
CA CYS A 193 6.93 16.95 -0.36
C CYS A 193 6.43 18.38 -0.60
N TRP A 194 6.48 18.85 -1.85
CA TRP A 194 5.99 20.17 -2.21
C TRP A 194 4.47 20.26 -2.21
N ASN A 195 3.82 19.18 -2.66
CA ASN A 195 2.37 19.07 -2.72
C ASN A 195 1.87 17.87 -1.92
N LYS A 196 0.82 18.09 -1.14
CA LYS A 196 0.01 17.05 -0.52
C LYS A 196 -1.29 16.91 -1.28
N ILE A 197 -1.58 15.72 -1.75
CA ILE A 197 -2.83 15.35 -2.43
C ILE A 197 -3.55 14.35 -1.55
N GLU A 198 -4.83 14.55 -1.32
CA GLU A 198 -5.67 13.58 -0.60
C GLU A 198 -6.34 12.65 -1.61
N MET A 199 -6.22 11.35 -1.39
CA MET A 199 -6.92 10.35 -2.17
C MET A 199 -8.42 10.43 -1.88
N LYS A 200 -9.23 10.57 -2.93
CA LYS A 200 -10.70 10.66 -2.84
C LYS A 200 -11.33 9.40 -3.41
N GLU A 201 -12.58 9.11 -3.01
CA GLU A 201 -13.35 8.00 -3.57
C GLU A 201 -13.50 8.09 -5.09
N SER A 202 -13.69 9.31 -5.62
CA SER A 202 -13.75 9.54 -7.06
C SER A 202 -12.49 9.08 -7.82
N HIS A 203 -11.30 9.27 -7.25
CA HIS A 203 -10.06 8.79 -7.87
C HIS A 203 -10.04 7.26 -7.96
N LEU A 204 -10.58 6.57 -6.95
CA LEU A 204 -10.66 5.10 -6.94
C LEU A 204 -11.71 4.59 -7.93
N SER A 205 -12.89 5.21 -7.96
CA SER A 205 -13.97 4.81 -8.88
C SER A 205 -13.58 4.98 -10.34
N ASN A 206 -12.87 6.05 -10.68
CA ASN A 206 -12.39 6.33 -12.04
C ASN A 206 -11.25 5.40 -12.48
N ALA A 207 -10.57 4.77 -11.52
CA ALA A 207 -9.36 4.01 -11.77
C ALA A 207 -9.55 2.49 -11.63
N GLN A 208 -10.76 1.96 -11.85
CA GLN A 208 -10.97 0.53 -11.81
C GLN A 208 -10.51 -0.15 -13.11
N PHE A 209 -10.04 -1.39 -13.00
CA PHE A 209 -9.92 -2.24 -14.17
C PHE A 209 -11.30 -2.62 -14.71
N SER A 210 -11.41 -2.92 -16.00
CA SER A 210 -12.54 -3.66 -16.53
C SER A 210 -12.62 -5.05 -15.87
N GLU A 211 -13.81 -5.60 -15.72
CA GLU A 211 -14.01 -6.93 -15.10
C GLU A 211 -13.22 -8.02 -15.84
N ILE A 212 -13.10 -7.87 -17.15
CA ILE A 212 -12.35 -8.81 -18.01
C ILE A 212 -11.16 -8.06 -18.64
N MET A 213 -9.97 -8.61 -18.48
CA MET A 213 -8.73 -8.10 -19.08
C MET A 213 -8.02 -9.21 -19.87
N GLY A 214 -8.61 -9.64 -20.97
CA GLY A 214 -8.17 -10.81 -21.75
C GLY A 214 -8.42 -12.09 -20.97
N ALA A 215 -7.37 -12.84 -20.58
CA ALA A 215 -7.49 -14.06 -19.78
C ALA A 215 -7.52 -13.83 -18.27
N ILE A 216 -7.52 -12.57 -17.81
CA ILE A 216 -7.58 -12.21 -16.39
C ILE A 216 -8.95 -11.61 -16.10
N GLU A 217 -9.71 -12.25 -15.24
CA GLU A 217 -11.02 -11.82 -14.79
C GLU A 217 -10.96 -11.28 -13.36
N LYS A 218 -11.83 -10.33 -13.04
CA LYS A 218 -12.02 -9.86 -11.66
C LYS A 218 -12.53 -11.05 -10.85
N PRO A 219 -11.85 -11.43 -9.77
CA PRO A 219 -12.34 -12.51 -8.92
C PRO A 219 -13.69 -12.18 -8.28
N GLU A 220 -14.66 -13.10 -8.31
CA GLU A 220 -16.03 -12.92 -7.82
C GLU A 220 -16.11 -12.47 -6.35
N TRP A 221 -15.18 -12.93 -5.53
CA TRP A 221 -15.12 -12.63 -4.09
C TRP A 221 -14.40 -11.31 -3.75
N TRP A 222 -14.14 -10.47 -4.72
CA TRP A 222 -13.59 -9.12 -4.51
C TRP A 222 -14.68 -8.05 -4.39
N GLU A 223 -15.89 -8.47 -4.05
CA GLU A 223 -17.01 -7.60 -3.72
C GLU A 223 -17.16 -7.37 -2.21
#